data_4af506c3ecc86a30d4d909a3da4a76b9
#
_entry.id   4af506c3ecc86a30d4d909a3da4a76b9
#
_cell.length_a   1.000
_cell.length_b   1.000
_cell.length_c   1.000
_cell.angle_alpha   90.00
_cell.angle_beta   90.00
_cell.angle_gamma   90.00
#
_symmetry.space_group_name_H-M   'P 1'
#
loop_
_entity.id
_entity.type
_entity.pdbx_description
1 polymer ?
#
loop_
_entity_poly.entity_id
_entity_poly.type
_entity_poly.pdbx_seq_one_letter_code
_entity_poly.pdbx_strand_id
1 'polypeptide(L)'
;MLCGMAKRTGAMHVAKVSKKYATKAGVSRESVAYLLRRTYRDGVTVRHETLANLSALPEATLEAVRVSLTGQALVVPGRDLEVTRTLPHGHVAAVHAQAKALGLPGLLGPAGRDRDIALALIIARVCRPASKLATTRWWADTTLAADLHVADATTDEVYAAMDWLQTRQDAIETKLVRTHLNGPGNPDRLALFDLSSSWVTGRCCPLAARGYSRDGKKDSRRSSTGF
;
A
#
# COMPACT_ATOMS: atom_id res chain seq x y z
N MET A 1 -32.88 -53.22 -8.47
CA MET A 1 -32.23 -52.69 -7.25
C MET A 1 -31.03 -51.84 -7.66
N LEU A 2 -31.21 -50.54 -7.75
CA LEU A 2 -30.11 -49.60 -7.98
C LEU A 2 -29.53 -49.26 -6.60
N CYS A 3 -28.39 -49.84 -6.29
CA CYS A 3 -27.63 -49.56 -5.09
C CYS A 3 -27.11 -48.11 -5.18
N GLY A 4 -27.71 -47.21 -4.40
CA GLY A 4 -27.28 -45.82 -4.33
C GLY A 4 -25.87 -45.73 -3.78
N MET A 5 -24.91 -45.48 -4.67
CA MET A 5 -23.55 -45.12 -4.24
C MET A 5 -23.61 -43.80 -3.47
N ALA A 6 -23.47 -43.89 -2.15
CA ALA A 6 -23.32 -42.71 -1.30
C ALA A 6 -22.22 -41.82 -1.86
N LYS A 7 -22.53 -40.54 -2.15
CA LYS A 7 -21.55 -39.55 -2.62
C LYS A 7 -20.45 -39.43 -1.55
N ARG A 8 -19.26 -39.98 -1.85
CA ARG A 8 -18.09 -39.84 -0.96
C ARG A 8 -17.70 -38.37 -0.91
N THR A 9 -17.71 -37.77 0.27
CA THR A 9 -17.26 -36.41 0.51
C THR A 9 -15.76 -36.39 0.80
N GLY A 10 -14.99 -35.52 0.11
CA GLY A 10 -13.55 -35.39 0.30
C GLY A 10 -12.98 -34.28 -0.56
N ALA A 11 -11.83 -33.76 -0.16
CA ALA A 11 -11.14 -32.71 -0.90
C ALA A 11 -10.68 -33.17 -2.28
N MET A 12 -10.95 -32.37 -3.31
CA MET A 12 -10.50 -32.61 -4.66
C MET A 12 -9.22 -31.82 -4.95
N HIS A 13 -8.31 -32.43 -5.71
CA HIS A 13 -7.07 -31.77 -6.15
C HIS A 13 -6.60 -32.34 -7.50
N VAL A 14 -5.80 -31.55 -8.21
CA VAL A 14 -5.13 -32.02 -9.44
C VAL A 14 -3.77 -32.58 -9.05
N ALA A 15 -3.59 -33.89 -9.23
CA ALA A 15 -2.35 -34.58 -8.98
C ALA A 15 -1.53 -34.71 -10.27
N LYS A 16 -0.25 -34.33 -10.22
CA LYS A 16 0.74 -34.63 -11.28
C LYS A 16 1.37 -35.97 -10.96
N VAL A 17 1.20 -36.93 -11.85
CA VAL A 17 1.78 -38.28 -11.72
C VAL A 17 2.79 -38.47 -12.85
N SER A 18 4.05 -38.70 -12.48
CA SER A 18 5.10 -39.02 -13.44
C SER A 18 5.47 -40.51 -13.38
N LYS A 19 5.65 -41.13 -14.51
CA LYS A 19 6.09 -42.52 -14.61
C LYS A 19 7.26 -42.61 -15.62
N LYS A 20 8.41 -43.07 -15.13
CA LYS A 20 9.56 -43.38 -15.97
C LYS A 20 9.40 -44.78 -16.53
N TYR A 21 9.63 -44.95 -17.83
CA TYR A 21 9.63 -46.24 -18.49
C TYR A 21 10.78 -46.30 -19.52
N ALA A 22 11.33 -47.48 -19.70
CA ALA A 22 12.33 -47.76 -20.74
C ALA A 22 11.63 -48.19 -22.02
N THR A 23 11.96 -47.57 -23.14
CA THR A 23 11.52 -48.03 -24.47
C THR A 23 12.25 -49.32 -24.86
N LYS A 24 11.70 -50.08 -25.80
CA LYS A 24 12.38 -51.30 -26.35
C LYS A 24 13.80 -51.03 -26.87
N ALA A 25 14.12 -49.77 -27.16
CA ALA A 25 15.46 -49.33 -27.60
C ALA A 25 16.37 -48.88 -26.46
N GLY A 26 16.01 -49.15 -25.17
CA GLY A 26 16.81 -48.79 -24.00
C GLY A 26 16.79 -47.31 -23.57
N VAL A 27 16.02 -46.48 -24.26
CA VAL A 27 15.92 -45.03 -23.93
C VAL A 27 14.91 -44.84 -22.82
N SER A 28 15.33 -44.19 -21.71
CA SER A 28 14.43 -43.83 -20.61
C SER A 28 13.55 -42.64 -21.02
N ARG A 29 12.25 -42.80 -20.93
CA ARG A 29 11.26 -41.74 -21.16
C ARG A 29 10.42 -41.52 -19.89
N GLU A 30 9.99 -40.30 -19.70
CA GLU A 30 9.07 -39.95 -18.64
C GLU A 30 7.70 -39.58 -19.22
N SER A 31 6.67 -40.22 -18.72
CA SER A 31 5.28 -39.86 -19.03
C SER A 31 4.70 -39.12 -17.85
N VAL A 32 4.10 -37.93 -18.10
CA VAL A 32 3.42 -37.13 -17.11
C VAL A 32 1.92 -37.16 -17.38
N ALA A 33 1.14 -37.42 -16.33
CA ALA A 33 -0.30 -37.40 -16.39
C ALA A 33 -0.85 -36.47 -15.30
N TYR A 34 -1.88 -35.70 -15.65
CA TYR A 34 -2.62 -34.87 -14.72
C TYR A 34 -3.96 -35.49 -14.41
N LEU A 35 -4.19 -35.82 -13.14
CA LEU A 35 -5.38 -36.55 -12.70
C LEU A 35 -6.15 -35.71 -11.68
N LEU A 36 -7.46 -35.54 -11.91
CA LEU A 36 -8.36 -35.04 -10.88
C LEU A 36 -8.62 -36.15 -9.88
N ARG A 37 -8.21 -35.94 -8.63
CA ARG A 37 -8.35 -36.93 -7.56
C ARG A 37 -9.16 -36.36 -6.42
N ARG A 38 -9.93 -37.25 -5.76
CA ARG A 38 -10.60 -36.99 -4.50
C ARG A 38 -9.87 -37.75 -3.41
N THR A 39 -9.54 -37.08 -2.33
CA THR A 39 -8.99 -37.70 -1.12
C THR A 39 -10.12 -37.81 -0.08
N TYR A 40 -10.38 -39.02 0.42
CA TYR A 40 -11.39 -39.25 1.44
C TYR A 40 -10.87 -40.26 2.49
N ARG A 41 -11.50 -40.28 3.65
CA ARG A 41 -11.20 -41.23 4.70
C ARG A 41 -12.20 -42.41 4.64
N ASP A 42 -11.64 -43.61 4.71
CA ASP A 42 -12.37 -44.86 4.84
C ASP A 42 -11.95 -45.49 6.18
N GLY A 43 -12.72 -45.19 7.23
CA GLY A 43 -12.29 -45.45 8.59
C GLY A 43 -11.02 -44.69 8.98
N VAL A 44 -9.98 -45.42 9.33
CA VAL A 44 -8.67 -44.88 9.73
C VAL A 44 -7.75 -44.61 8.51
N THR A 45 -8.11 -45.18 7.35
CA THR A 45 -7.23 -45.15 6.14
C THR A 45 -7.61 -44.00 5.23
N VAL A 46 -6.59 -43.26 4.75
CA VAL A 46 -6.77 -42.23 3.69
C VAL A 46 -6.73 -42.93 2.34
N ARG A 47 -7.76 -42.73 1.52
CA ARG A 47 -7.87 -43.27 0.17
C ARG A 47 -7.96 -42.14 -0.88
N HIS A 48 -7.48 -42.46 -2.09
CA HIS A 48 -7.53 -41.57 -3.25
C HIS A 48 -8.37 -42.24 -4.34
N GLU A 49 -9.32 -41.48 -4.86
CA GLU A 49 -10.14 -41.87 -6.00
C GLU A 49 -9.81 -40.97 -7.20
N THR A 50 -9.51 -41.54 -8.35
CA THR A 50 -9.31 -40.79 -9.60
C THR A 50 -10.68 -40.55 -10.23
N LEU A 51 -11.07 -39.29 -10.35
CA LEU A 51 -12.33 -38.85 -10.93
C LEU A 51 -12.25 -38.63 -12.44
N ALA A 52 -11.14 -38.06 -12.91
CA ALA A 52 -10.92 -37.77 -14.32
C ALA A 52 -9.43 -37.70 -14.68
N ASN A 53 -9.12 -37.94 -15.95
CA ASN A 53 -7.80 -37.69 -16.54
C ASN A 53 -7.85 -36.34 -17.28
N LEU A 54 -7.03 -35.39 -16.85
CA LEU A 54 -6.96 -34.03 -17.38
C LEU A 54 -5.74 -33.78 -18.27
N SER A 55 -4.98 -34.85 -18.59
CA SER A 55 -3.70 -34.70 -19.32
C SER A 55 -3.84 -34.14 -20.73
N ALA A 56 -5.02 -34.20 -21.34
CA ALA A 56 -5.32 -33.63 -22.65
C ALA A 56 -5.64 -32.11 -22.60
N LEU A 57 -5.79 -31.53 -21.42
CA LEU A 57 -6.12 -30.12 -21.29
C LEU A 57 -4.86 -29.25 -21.40
N PRO A 58 -4.96 -28.03 -21.98
CA PRO A 58 -3.90 -27.04 -21.93
C PRO A 58 -3.54 -26.67 -20.50
N GLU A 59 -2.28 -26.27 -20.27
CA GLU A 59 -1.79 -25.95 -18.92
C GLU A 59 -2.57 -24.81 -18.25
N ALA A 60 -2.97 -23.79 -19.02
CA ALA A 60 -3.82 -22.71 -18.52
C ALA A 60 -5.17 -23.21 -17.98
N THR A 61 -5.76 -24.23 -18.64
CA THR A 61 -7.02 -24.83 -18.17
C THR A 61 -6.80 -25.69 -16.92
N LEU A 62 -5.67 -26.39 -16.82
CA LEU A 62 -5.30 -27.15 -15.63
C LEU A 62 -5.12 -26.23 -14.42
N GLU A 63 -4.50 -25.05 -14.63
CA GLU A 63 -4.33 -24.07 -13.59
C GLU A 63 -5.67 -23.45 -13.15
N ALA A 64 -6.55 -23.15 -14.10
CA ALA A 64 -7.91 -22.69 -13.79
C ALA A 64 -8.68 -23.71 -12.95
N VAL A 65 -8.56 -25.00 -13.26
CA VAL A 65 -9.17 -26.07 -12.45
C VAL A 65 -8.58 -26.10 -11.05
N ARG A 66 -7.25 -25.95 -10.89
CA ARG A 66 -6.61 -25.91 -9.57
C ARG A 66 -7.13 -24.76 -8.72
N VAL A 67 -7.14 -23.54 -9.30
CA VAL A 67 -7.63 -22.33 -8.63
C VAL A 67 -9.09 -22.49 -8.23
N SER A 68 -9.94 -23.02 -9.13
CA SER A 68 -11.36 -23.27 -8.82
C SER A 68 -11.55 -24.27 -7.66
N LEU A 69 -10.70 -25.30 -7.57
CA LEU A 69 -10.76 -26.28 -6.47
C LEU A 69 -10.34 -25.71 -5.11
N THR A 70 -9.62 -24.58 -5.06
CA THR A 70 -9.32 -23.86 -3.81
C THR A 70 -10.46 -22.96 -3.34
N GLY A 71 -11.56 -22.89 -4.09
CA GLY A 71 -12.70 -22.01 -3.78
C GLY A 71 -12.49 -20.55 -4.20
N GLN A 72 -11.42 -20.24 -4.92
CA GLN A 72 -11.19 -18.91 -5.48
C GLN A 72 -12.07 -18.70 -6.71
N ALA A 73 -12.70 -17.53 -6.80
CA ALA A 73 -13.47 -17.15 -7.97
C ALA A 73 -12.52 -16.89 -9.15
N LEU A 74 -12.80 -17.51 -10.28
CA LEU A 74 -12.13 -17.20 -11.55
C LEU A 74 -12.82 -16.00 -12.19
N VAL A 75 -12.05 -14.94 -12.45
CA VAL A 75 -12.55 -13.70 -13.03
C VAL A 75 -11.98 -13.55 -14.43
N VAL A 76 -12.81 -13.29 -15.43
CA VAL A 76 -12.41 -13.02 -16.79
C VAL A 76 -12.21 -11.51 -16.95
N PRO A 77 -10.97 -11.03 -17.19
CA PRO A 77 -10.71 -9.61 -17.42
C PRO A 77 -11.56 -9.08 -18.58
N GLY A 78 -12.21 -7.92 -18.37
CA GLY A 78 -13.05 -7.27 -19.37
C GLY A 78 -14.48 -7.78 -19.47
N ARG A 79 -14.82 -8.91 -18.81
CA ARG A 79 -16.20 -9.42 -18.73
C ARG A 79 -16.77 -9.34 -17.31
N ASP A 80 -15.96 -9.74 -16.33
CA ASP A 80 -16.38 -9.86 -14.94
C ASP A 80 -15.79 -8.74 -14.06
N LEU A 81 -14.96 -7.86 -14.65
CA LEU A 81 -14.37 -6.70 -14.00
C LEU A 81 -14.81 -5.42 -14.71
N GLU A 82 -15.44 -4.52 -13.97
CA GLU A 82 -15.80 -3.18 -14.42
C GLU A 82 -14.93 -2.15 -13.67
N VAL A 83 -14.37 -1.18 -14.41
CA VAL A 83 -13.64 -0.06 -13.82
C VAL A 83 -14.66 0.94 -13.29
N THR A 84 -14.90 0.93 -11.99
CA THR A 84 -15.85 1.81 -11.31
C THR A 84 -15.25 3.17 -10.96
N ARG A 85 -13.90 3.26 -10.80
CA ARG A 85 -13.21 4.51 -10.45
C ARG A 85 -11.75 4.48 -10.90
N THR A 86 -11.27 5.63 -11.38
CA THR A 86 -9.85 5.89 -11.65
C THR A 86 -9.36 7.00 -10.72
N LEU A 87 -8.18 6.82 -10.13
CA LEU A 87 -7.57 7.81 -9.24
C LEU A 87 -6.24 8.32 -9.82
N PRO A 88 -6.00 9.64 -9.81
CA PRO A 88 -4.70 10.21 -10.17
C PRO A 88 -3.58 9.65 -9.26
N HIS A 89 -2.52 9.12 -9.84
CA HIS A 89 -1.42 8.47 -9.13
C HIS A 89 -0.06 9.13 -9.33
N GLY A 90 0.26 9.56 -10.55
CA GLY A 90 1.64 9.90 -10.94
C GLY A 90 2.33 10.94 -10.07
N HIS A 91 1.64 12.04 -9.74
CA HIS A 91 2.19 13.10 -8.88
C HIS A 91 2.37 12.64 -7.43
N VAL A 92 1.45 11.84 -6.90
CA VAL A 92 1.56 11.25 -5.56
C VAL A 92 2.72 10.25 -5.51
N ALA A 93 2.82 9.36 -6.48
CA ALA A 93 3.90 8.37 -6.57
C ALA A 93 5.28 9.03 -6.63
N ALA A 94 5.43 10.08 -7.44
CA ALA A 94 6.68 10.80 -7.59
C ALA A 94 7.12 11.44 -6.26
N VAL A 95 6.24 12.18 -5.59
CA VAL A 95 6.56 12.84 -4.31
C VAL A 95 6.79 11.81 -3.21
N HIS A 96 5.99 10.75 -3.15
CA HIS A 96 6.15 9.67 -2.17
C HIS A 96 7.48 8.92 -2.36
N ALA A 97 7.87 8.63 -3.62
CA ALA A 97 9.15 8.02 -3.92
C ALA A 97 10.33 8.91 -3.46
N GLN A 98 10.25 10.22 -3.69
CA GLN A 98 11.27 11.17 -3.22
C GLN A 98 11.31 11.26 -1.69
N ALA A 99 10.16 11.29 -1.03
CA ALA A 99 10.09 11.27 0.43
C ALA A 99 10.77 10.02 1.02
N LYS A 100 10.58 8.85 0.39
CA LYS A 100 11.27 7.61 0.77
C LYS A 100 12.78 7.69 0.50
N ALA A 101 13.19 8.18 -0.67
CA ALA A 101 14.61 8.32 -1.04
C ALA A 101 15.37 9.25 -0.08
N LEU A 102 14.71 10.31 0.41
CA LEU A 102 15.23 11.21 1.42
C LEU A 102 15.18 10.65 2.85
N GLY A 103 14.65 9.44 3.04
CA GLY A 103 14.53 8.81 4.36
C GLY A 103 13.48 9.45 5.26
N LEU A 104 12.56 10.25 4.71
CA LEU A 104 11.56 10.99 5.48
C LEU A 104 10.73 10.12 6.43
N PRO A 105 10.23 8.92 6.04
CA PRO A 105 9.50 8.08 6.97
C PRO A 105 10.28 7.70 8.22
N GLY A 106 11.59 7.37 8.07
CA GLY A 106 12.49 7.06 9.19
C GLY A 106 12.87 8.28 10.02
N LEU A 107 12.93 9.45 9.39
CA LEU A 107 13.17 10.73 10.06
C LEU A 107 12.02 11.09 11.00
N LEU A 108 10.77 10.96 10.53
CA LEU A 108 9.57 11.23 11.31
C LEU A 108 9.46 10.30 12.54
N GLY A 109 9.79 9.02 12.41
CA GLY A 109 9.79 8.10 13.54
C GLY A 109 9.34 6.68 13.20
N PRO A 110 8.96 5.89 14.22
CA PRO A 110 8.52 4.51 14.03
C PRO A 110 7.25 4.44 13.19
N ALA A 111 7.02 3.28 12.57
CA ALA A 111 5.80 3.00 11.82
C ALA A 111 4.58 3.09 12.74
N GLY A 112 3.53 3.73 12.26
CA GLY A 112 2.28 3.90 13.01
C GLY A 112 1.35 4.90 12.34
N ARG A 113 0.12 4.95 12.81
CA ARG A 113 -0.97 5.75 12.25
C ARG A 113 -0.62 7.25 12.16
N ASP A 114 -0.12 7.83 13.25
CA ASP A 114 0.24 9.25 13.31
C ASP A 114 1.34 9.62 12.32
N ARG A 115 2.37 8.74 12.18
CA ARG A 115 3.43 8.93 11.18
C ARG A 115 2.88 8.89 9.76
N ASP A 116 1.99 7.97 9.45
CA ASP A 116 1.47 7.78 8.10
C ASP A 116 0.52 8.92 7.72
N ILE A 117 -0.27 9.43 8.67
CA ILE A 117 -1.06 10.66 8.50
C ILE A 117 -0.16 11.89 8.34
N ALA A 118 0.88 12.05 9.17
CA ALA A 118 1.84 13.15 9.04
C ALA A 118 2.55 13.12 7.69
N LEU A 119 2.97 11.95 7.23
CA LEU A 119 3.58 11.77 5.91
C LEU A 119 2.59 12.12 4.78
N ALA A 120 1.32 11.71 4.91
CA ALA A 120 0.28 12.07 3.95
C ALA A 120 0.06 13.59 3.88
N LEU A 121 0.07 14.28 5.02
CA LEU A 121 -0.04 15.74 5.08
C LEU A 121 1.14 16.43 4.39
N ILE A 122 2.37 15.93 4.58
CA ILE A 122 3.57 16.47 3.95
C ILE A 122 3.51 16.27 2.43
N ILE A 123 3.21 15.07 1.96
CA ILE A 123 3.08 14.77 0.52
C ILE A 123 1.97 15.63 -0.10
N ALA A 124 0.82 15.71 0.56
CA ALA A 124 -0.28 16.55 0.10
C ALA A 124 0.10 18.03 0.03
N ARG A 125 0.91 18.52 0.98
CA ARG A 125 1.39 19.91 0.98
C ARG A 125 2.27 20.22 -0.21
N VAL A 126 3.02 19.25 -0.69
CA VAL A 126 3.85 19.38 -1.91
C VAL A 126 2.98 19.29 -3.18
N CYS A 127 2.08 18.30 -3.24
CA CYS A 127 1.25 18.06 -4.43
C CYS A 127 0.15 19.11 -4.63
N ARG A 128 -0.52 19.50 -3.53
CA ARG A 128 -1.66 20.42 -3.53
C ARG A 128 -1.77 21.16 -2.19
N PRO A 129 -1.08 22.29 -2.00
CA PRO A 129 -1.20 23.11 -0.80
C PRO A 129 -2.65 23.52 -0.53
N ALA A 130 -3.20 23.10 0.63
CA ALA A 130 -4.57 23.39 1.02
C ALA A 130 -4.72 23.42 2.55
N SER A 131 -5.92 23.77 3.06
CA SER A 131 -6.27 23.58 4.46
C SER A 131 -6.33 22.10 4.82
N LYS A 132 -6.20 21.75 6.11
CA LYS A 132 -6.23 20.35 6.57
C LYS A 132 -7.48 19.61 6.11
N LEU A 133 -8.65 20.23 6.29
CA LEU A 133 -9.92 19.65 5.86
C LEU A 133 -10.02 19.49 4.33
N ALA A 134 -9.51 20.44 3.56
CA ALA A 134 -9.47 20.30 2.10
C ALA A 134 -8.45 19.23 1.66
N THR A 135 -7.36 19.06 2.40
CA THR A 135 -6.36 18.02 2.17
C THR A 135 -6.94 16.63 2.39
N THR A 136 -7.69 16.38 3.46
CA THR A 136 -8.33 15.08 3.71
C THR A 136 -9.34 14.69 2.63
N ARG A 137 -10.08 15.65 2.11
CA ARG A 137 -10.97 15.42 0.96
C ARG A 137 -10.22 15.09 -0.32
N TRP A 138 -9.13 15.82 -0.57
CA TRP A 138 -8.33 15.62 -1.77
C TRP A 138 -7.57 14.29 -1.78
N TRP A 139 -7.00 13.86 -0.65
CA TRP A 139 -6.27 12.59 -0.66
C TRP A 139 -7.17 11.38 -0.91
N ALA A 140 -8.47 11.47 -0.57
CA ALA A 140 -9.47 10.48 -0.92
C ALA A 140 -9.74 10.41 -2.44
N ASP A 141 -9.45 11.50 -3.17
CA ASP A 141 -9.58 11.58 -4.63
C ASP A 141 -8.29 11.24 -5.39
N THR A 142 -7.28 10.73 -4.69
CA THR A 142 -6.00 10.28 -5.24
C THR A 142 -5.61 8.93 -4.66
N THR A 143 -4.52 8.33 -5.14
CA THR A 143 -4.00 7.09 -4.55
C THR A 143 -3.32 7.28 -3.20
N LEU A 144 -3.08 8.52 -2.74
CA LEU A 144 -2.35 8.81 -1.50
C LEU A 144 -2.97 8.13 -0.29
N ALA A 145 -4.30 8.17 -0.20
CA ALA A 145 -5.03 7.56 0.91
C ALA A 145 -4.87 6.04 0.96
N ALA A 146 -4.85 5.38 -0.21
CA ALA A 146 -4.61 3.94 -0.31
C ALA A 146 -3.15 3.58 -0.05
N ASP A 147 -2.19 4.35 -0.62
CA ASP A 147 -0.75 4.09 -0.52
C ASP A 147 -0.21 4.19 0.92
N LEU A 148 -0.85 5.01 1.76
CA LEU A 148 -0.48 5.22 3.16
C LEU A 148 -1.51 4.68 4.16
N HIS A 149 -2.56 3.99 3.69
CA HIS A 149 -3.63 3.42 4.52
C HIS A 149 -4.32 4.45 5.43
N VAL A 150 -4.58 5.67 4.91
CA VAL A 150 -5.19 6.79 5.65
C VAL A 150 -6.54 7.22 5.09
N ALA A 151 -7.19 6.36 4.28
CA ALA A 151 -8.46 6.68 3.63
C ALA A 151 -9.59 6.98 4.62
N ASP A 152 -9.57 6.35 5.78
CA ASP A 152 -10.53 6.46 6.87
C ASP A 152 -10.12 7.48 7.94
N ALA A 153 -9.05 8.26 7.73
CA ALA A 153 -8.54 9.20 8.71
C ALA A 153 -9.55 10.33 8.97
N THR A 154 -9.91 10.47 10.23
CA THR A 154 -10.79 11.52 10.73
C THR A 154 -10.06 12.85 10.86
N THR A 155 -10.82 13.94 10.94
CA THR A 155 -10.25 15.27 11.19
C THR A 155 -9.49 15.32 12.52
N ASP A 156 -10.00 14.64 13.55
CA ASP A 156 -9.38 14.63 14.88
C ASP A 156 -8.04 13.86 14.84
N GLU A 157 -7.95 12.74 14.12
CA GLU A 157 -6.68 12.03 13.90
C GLU A 157 -5.67 12.90 13.14
N VAL A 158 -6.12 13.72 12.19
CA VAL A 158 -5.24 14.64 11.47
C VAL A 158 -4.63 15.67 12.41
N TYR A 159 -5.42 16.25 13.34
CA TYR A 159 -4.89 17.18 14.33
C TYR A 159 -4.00 16.46 15.35
N ALA A 160 -4.39 15.29 15.82
CA ALA A 160 -3.56 14.47 16.71
C ALA A 160 -2.20 14.13 16.09
N ALA A 161 -2.16 13.78 14.79
CA ALA A 161 -0.91 13.53 14.06
C ALA A 161 -0.03 14.80 13.95
N MET A 162 -0.63 15.99 13.88
CA MET A 162 0.14 17.25 13.91
C MET A 162 0.74 17.49 15.30
N ASP A 163 -0.04 17.28 16.37
CA ASP A 163 0.46 17.40 17.76
C ASP A 163 1.56 16.35 18.01
N TRP A 164 1.37 15.11 17.54
CA TRP A 164 2.39 14.08 17.57
C TRP A 164 3.67 14.52 16.84
N LEU A 165 3.56 15.13 15.66
CA LEU A 165 4.71 15.63 14.90
C LEU A 165 5.44 16.74 15.69
N GLN A 166 4.72 17.64 16.33
CA GLN A 166 5.28 18.70 17.16
C GLN A 166 6.09 18.14 18.34
N THR A 167 5.60 17.10 19.02
CA THR A 167 6.35 16.46 20.12
C THR A 167 7.66 15.83 19.67
N ARG A 168 7.84 15.59 18.37
CA ARG A 168 9.03 14.99 17.78
C ARG A 168 10.00 15.98 17.15
N GLN A 169 9.67 17.26 17.19
CA GLN A 169 10.44 18.32 16.53
C GLN A 169 11.93 18.23 16.88
N ASP A 170 12.29 18.25 18.15
CA ASP A 170 13.69 18.22 18.61
C ASP A 170 14.45 16.99 18.10
N ALA A 171 13.79 15.83 18.10
CA ALA A 171 14.38 14.60 17.61
C ALA A 171 14.61 14.62 16.09
N ILE A 172 13.67 15.20 15.34
CA ILE A 172 13.75 15.37 13.89
C ILE A 172 14.87 16.35 13.56
N GLU A 173 14.90 17.51 14.17
CA GLU A 173 15.92 18.54 13.98
C GLU A 173 17.32 18.01 14.32
N THR A 174 17.47 17.30 15.44
CA THR A 174 18.74 16.66 15.80
C THR A 174 19.23 15.68 14.74
N LYS A 175 18.33 14.85 14.19
CA LYS A 175 18.67 13.93 13.11
C LYS A 175 19.06 14.66 11.82
N LEU A 176 18.33 15.70 11.45
CA LEU A 176 18.65 16.53 10.28
C LEU A 176 20.01 17.20 10.42
N VAL A 177 20.30 17.80 11.58
CA VAL A 177 21.59 18.40 11.89
C VAL A 177 22.71 17.35 11.75
N ARG A 178 22.57 16.18 12.34
CA ARG A 178 23.56 15.09 12.24
C ARG A 178 23.79 14.67 10.79
N THR A 179 22.74 14.54 10.01
CA THR A 179 22.84 14.08 8.62
C THR A 179 23.48 15.12 7.72
N HIS A 180 23.14 16.41 7.89
CA HIS A 180 23.52 17.46 6.96
C HIS A 180 24.70 18.31 7.47
N LEU A 181 24.91 18.44 8.77
CA LEU A 181 25.98 19.29 9.31
C LEU A 181 27.25 18.52 9.70
N ASN A 182 27.15 17.25 10.08
CA ASN A 182 28.28 16.43 10.52
C ASN A 182 28.89 15.55 9.39
N GLY A 183 28.41 15.71 8.14
CA GLY A 183 28.96 14.99 7.00
C GLY A 183 30.36 15.50 6.59
N PRO A 184 31.24 14.62 6.07
CA PRO A 184 32.52 15.04 5.54
C PRO A 184 32.31 16.01 4.36
N GLY A 185 32.92 17.19 4.41
CA GLY A 185 32.88 18.15 3.31
C GLY A 185 32.07 19.41 3.55
N ASN A 186 31.79 19.77 4.80
CA ASN A 186 31.06 20.98 5.09
C ASN A 186 31.72 21.88 6.13
N PRO A 187 32.85 22.53 5.80
CA PRO A 187 33.55 23.36 6.75
C PRO A 187 32.98 24.77 6.95
N ASP A 188 32.40 25.37 5.90
CA ASP A 188 32.01 26.78 5.93
C ASP A 188 30.56 26.98 5.42
N ARG A 189 29.58 26.77 6.29
CA ARG A 189 28.19 26.99 5.93
C ARG A 189 27.76 28.41 6.22
N LEU A 190 27.25 29.06 5.19
CA LEU A 190 26.49 30.28 5.30
C LEU A 190 25.08 29.90 5.81
N ALA A 191 24.70 30.33 7.01
CA ALA A 191 23.34 30.26 7.47
C ALA A 191 22.56 31.45 6.94
N LEU A 192 21.56 31.20 6.11
CA LEU A 192 20.64 32.23 5.64
C LEU A 192 19.41 32.24 6.54
N PHE A 193 19.15 33.36 7.18
CA PHE A 193 17.97 33.57 7.99
C PHE A 193 16.95 34.38 7.21
N ASP A 194 15.74 33.85 7.00
CA ASP A 194 14.62 34.55 6.36
C ASP A 194 13.37 34.51 7.26
N LEU A 195 12.59 35.58 7.20
CA LEU A 195 11.33 35.70 7.90
C LEU A 195 10.17 35.36 6.97
N SER A 196 9.51 34.25 7.23
CA SER A 196 8.24 33.93 6.58
C SER A 196 7.06 34.45 7.40
N SER A 197 6.11 35.07 6.72
CA SER A 197 4.87 35.52 7.33
C SER A 197 3.67 34.82 6.71
N SER A 198 2.78 34.29 7.57
CA SER A 198 1.52 33.69 7.14
C SER A 198 0.35 34.54 7.65
N TRP A 199 -0.65 34.72 6.81
CA TRP A 199 -1.88 35.39 7.23
C TRP A 199 -2.90 34.38 7.74
N VAL A 200 -3.66 34.78 8.76
CA VAL A 200 -4.62 33.92 9.46
C VAL A 200 -6.03 34.46 9.23
N THR A 201 -6.92 33.61 8.74
CA THR A 201 -8.35 33.93 8.56
C THR A 201 -9.16 33.73 9.83
N GLY A 202 -8.65 32.95 10.81
CA GLY A 202 -9.31 32.67 12.08
C GLY A 202 -9.25 33.85 13.07
N ARG A 203 -10.15 33.83 14.06
CA ARG A 203 -10.23 34.88 15.12
C ARG A 203 -9.46 34.51 16.37
N CYS A 204 -9.12 33.25 16.58
CA CYS A 204 -8.67 32.72 17.88
C CYS A 204 -7.19 32.27 17.87
N CYS A 205 -6.35 32.76 16.97
CA CYS A 205 -4.93 32.45 17.01
C CYS A 205 -4.18 33.42 17.94
N PRO A 206 -3.64 32.99 19.08
CA PRO A 206 -2.95 33.87 20.02
C PRO A 206 -1.63 34.40 19.47
N LEU A 207 -1.02 33.72 18.50
CA LEU A 207 0.24 34.08 17.83
C LEU A 207 0.02 35.06 16.66
N ALA A 208 -1.24 35.34 16.30
CA ALA A 208 -1.54 36.18 15.15
C ALA A 208 -1.88 37.61 15.59
N ALA A 209 -1.09 38.56 15.14
CA ALA A 209 -1.30 39.97 15.34
C ALA A 209 -1.45 40.75 14.01
N ARG A 210 -2.01 41.95 14.07
CA ARG A 210 -1.99 42.87 12.91
C ARG A 210 -0.58 43.43 12.73
N GLY A 211 -0.06 43.40 11.52
CA GLY A 211 1.28 43.86 11.23
C GLY A 211 1.46 44.21 9.77
N TYR A 212 2.69 44.54 9.40
CA TYR A 212 3.06 44.88 8.02
C TYR A 212 2.68 43.75 7.05
N SER A 213 2.04 44.11 5.95
CA SER A 213 1.61 43.16 4.92
C SER A 213 2.46 43.27 3.68
N ARG A 214 3.35 42.29 3.48
CA ARG A 214 4.13 42.16 2.23
C ARG A 214 3.20 41.91 1.02
N ASP A 215 2.06 41.23 1.22
CA ASP A 215 1.12 40.80 0.16
C ASP A 215 -0.07 41.76 -0.01
N GLY A 216 0.00 42.98 0.53
CA GLY A 216 -1.06 43.98 0.41
C GLY A 216 -2.33 43.73 1.21
N LYS A 217 -2.41 42.67 2.00
CA LYS A 217 -3.58 42.30 2.83
C LYS A 217 -3.54 43.04 4.17
N LYS A 218 -3.84 44.32 4.18
CA LYS A 218 -3.67 45.20 5.36
C LYS A 218 -4.51 44.85 6.58
N ASP A 219 -5.67 44.21 6.38
CA ASP A 219 -6.63 43.91 7.46
C ASP A 219 -6.54 42.48 8.03
N SER A 220 -5.57 41.69 7.60
CA SER A 220 -5.41 40.30 8.05
C SER A 220 -4.46 40.19 9.22
N ARG A 221 -4.79 39.34 10.22
CA ARG A 221 -3.86 38.93 11.26
C ARG A 221 -2.76 38.04 10.67
N ARG A 222 -1.56 38.15 11.21
CA ARG A 222 -0.39 37.41 10.73
C ARG A 222 0.34 36.73 11.87
N SER A 223 0.95 35.61 11.56
CA SER A 223 1.98 34.97 12.36
C SER A 223 3.29 35.04 11.58
N SER A 224 4.38 35.42 12.22
CA SER A 224 5.71 35.44 11.62
C SER A 224 6.55 34.31 12.20
N THR A 225 7.21 33.55 11.35
CA THR A 225 8.12 32.46 11.72
C THR A 225 9.46 32.74 11.10
N GLY A 226 10.54 32.72 11.88
CA GLY A 226 11.92 32.77 11.38
C GLY A 226 12.42 31.36 11.07
N PHE A 227 13.17 31.20 9.99
CA PHE A 227 13.85 29.98 9.59
C PHE A 227 15.35 30.25 9.44
#